data_eb4e3ed86488e37de1a8ffc2e8edd7ef
#
_entry.id   eb4e3ed86488e37de1a8ffc2e8edd7ef
#
_cell.length_a   1.000
_cell.length_b   1.000
_cell.length_c   1.000
_cell.angle_alpha   90.00
_cell.angle_beta   90.00
_cell.angle_gamma   90.00
#
_symmetry.space_group_name_H-M   'P 1'
#
loop_
_entity.id
_entity.type
_entity.pdbx_description
1 polymer ?
#
loop_
_entity_poly.entity_id
_entity_poly.type
_entity_poly.pdbx_seq_one_letter_code
_entity_poly.pdbx_strand_id
1 'polypeptide(L)'
;LSTERIVCLPYYRLPDAIHPAAHTDIYAKSLYQAEDGDMNKLEQKLIMELTALPNVRWWHRNISRQGFCINGYINHYPDILILTEKGKVIFAEAKGEHLKNDDSREKIDLGAMWSGHAGNQYRYFMVFEKDADLPKGAVSMSKFVEIVAAL
;
A
#
# COMPACT_ATOMS: atom_id res chain seq x y z
N LEU A 1 3.23 23.07 18.54
CA LEU A 1 3.23 22.03 17.50
C LEU A 1 4.37 21.08 17.81
N SER A 2 4.03 19.92 18.34
CA SER A 2 4.99 18.85 18.62
C SER A 2 5.60 18.44 17.26
N THR A 3 6.88 18.71 17.08
CA THR A 3 7.67 18.10 16.02
C THR A 3 8.00 16.68 16.44
N GLU A 4 6.99 15.82 16.54
CA GLU A 4 7.24 14.41 16.76
C GLU A 4 8.02 13.88 15.57
N ARG A 5 9.25 13.52 15.86
CA ARG A 5 10.18 13.01 14.86
C ARG A 5 9.68 11.66 14.38
N ILE A 6 9.28 11.57 13.12
CA ILE A 6 8.96 10.28 12.51
C ILE A 6 10.23 9.45 12.50
N VAL A 7 10.21 8.33 13.18
CA VAL A 7 11.31 7.37 13.19
C VAL A 7 11.00 6.29 12.17
N CYS A 8 11.76 6.26 11.09
CA CYS A 8 11.72 5.15 10.15
C CYS A 8 12.68 4.07 10.62
N LEU A 9 12.17 2.87 10.82
CA LEU A 9 13.02 1.71 11.05
C LEU A 9 13.81 1.41 9.76
N PRO A 10 15.07 0.98 9.88
CA PRO A 10 15.91 0.70 8.70
C PRO A 10 15.44 -0.54 7.92
N TYR A 11 14.58 -1.35 8.48
CA TYR A 11 14.00 -2.53 7.86
C TYR A 11 12.65 -2.88 8.47
N TYR A 12 11.83 -3.57 7.70
CA TYR A 12 10.62 -4.24 8.16
C TYR A 12 10.78 -5.74 7.91
N ARG A 13 10.62 -6.54 8.96
CA ARG A 13 10.66 -7.99 8.84
C ARG A 13 9.27 -8.50 8.44
N LEU A 14 9.18 -9.04 7.25
CA LEU A 14 8.01 -9.78 6.80
C LEU A 14 7.79 -11.03 7.68
N PRO A 15 6.54 -11.44 7.95
CA PRO A 15 6.26 -12.64 8.70
C PRO A 15 6.77 -13.90 7.96
N ASP A 16 7.15 -14.93 8.70
CA ASP A 16 7.63 -16.19 8.11
C ASP A 16 6.50 -16.97 7.43
N ALA A 17 5.26 -16.82 7.91
CA ALA A 17 4.06 -17.45 7.35
C ALA A 17 2.83 -16.58 7.60
N ILE A 18 1.83 -16.70 6.71
CA ILE A 18 0.53 -16.08 6.85
C ILE A 18 -0.50 -17.17 7.17
N HIS A 19 -1.34 -16.90 8.17
CA HIS A 19 -2.47 -17.74 8.56
C HIS A 19 -3.77 -16.96 8.35
N PRO A 20 -4.30 -16.93 7.12
CA PRO A 20 -5.47 -16.11 6.80
C PRO A 20 -6.70 -16.62 7.57
N ALA A 21 -7.48 -15.69 8.13
CA ALA A 21 -8.74 -15.99 8.80
C ALA A 21 -9.88 -16.28 7.81
N ALA A 22 -9.75 -15.80 6.56
CA ALA A 22 -10.73 -15.98 5.49
C ALA A 22 -10.11 -16.74 4.31
N HIS A 23 -10.97 -17.40 3.51
CA HIS A 23 -10.52 -18.04 2.28
C HIS A 23 -9.87 -17.04 1.34
N THR A 24 -8.72 -17.40 0.82
CA THR A 24 -7.94 -16.57 -0.09
C THR A 24 -8.02 -17.12 -1.50
N ASP A 25 -8.36 -16.27 -2.47
CA ASP A 25 -8.15 -16.59 -3.87
C ASP A 25 -6.64 -16.58 -4.17
N ILE A 26 -6.22 -17.44 -5.10
CA ILE A 26 -4.83 -17.50 -5.54
C ILE A 26 -4.61 -16.44 -6.60
N TYR A 27 -3.83 -15.42 -6.27
CA TYR A 27 -3.39 -14.40 -7.21
C TYR A 27 -1.95 -14.63 -7.66
N ALA A 28 -1.64 -14.21 -8.89
CA ALA A 28 -0.26 -14.26 -9.38
C ALA A 28 0.66 -13.38 -8.53
N LYS A 29 1.93 -13.75 -8.44
CA LYS A 29 3.00 -12.98 -7.75
C LYS A 29 2.76 -12.74 -6.26
N SER A 30 1.87 -13.47 -5.63
CA SER A 30 1.72 -13.43 -4.17
C SER A 30 3.01 -13.88 -3.49
N LEU A 31 3.45 -13.16 -2.44
CA LEU A 31 4.64 -13.50 -1.67
C LEU A 31 4.44 -14.80 -0.88
N TYR A 32 3.24 -15.04 -0.39
CA TYR A 32 2.87 -16.21 0.37
C TYR A 32 1.95 -17.13 -0.43
N GLN A 33 1.94 -18.42 -0.07
CA GLN A 33 1.01 -19.39 -0.67
C GLN A 33 -0.46 -19.08 -0.38
N ALA A 34 -0.73 -18.40 0.72
CA ALA A 34 -2.03 -17.88 1.09
C ALA A 34 -1.89 -16.45 1.61
N GLU A 35 -2.70 -15.57 1.11
CA GLU A 35 -2.82 -14.18 1.59
C GLU A 35 -4.16 -14.00 2.29
N ASP A 36 -4.32 -12.94 3.10
CA ASP A 36 -5.60 -12.66 3.73
C ASP A 36 -6.67 -12.39 2.66
N GLY A 37 -7.75 -13.20 2.69
CA GLY A 37 -8.85 -13.15 1.73
C GLY A 37 -9.91 -12.09 2.03
N ASP A 38 -9.80 -11.38 3.13
CA ASP A 38 -10.70 -10.27 3.48
C ASP A 38 -10.35 -9.01 2.68
N MET A 39 -10.55 -9.11 1.37
CA MET A 39 -10.28 -8.03 0.41
C MET A 39 -11.57 -7.61 -0.28
N ASN A 40 -11.80 -6.29 -0.35
CA ASN A 40 -12.89 -5.74 -1.13
C ASN A 40 -12.60 -5.79 -2.64
N LYS A 41 -13.63 -5.51 -3.46
CA LYS A 41 -13.51 -5.57 -4.92
C LYS A 41 -12.45 -4.61 -5.50
N LEU A 42 -12.27 -3.46 -4.87
CA LEU A 42 -11.29 -2.46 -5.31
C LEU A 42 -9.86 -2.95 -5.05
N GLU A 43 -9.61 -3.53 -3.88
CA GLU A 43 -8.32 -4.15 -3.54
C GLU A 43 -8.01 -5.32 -4.47
N GLN A 44 -8.98 -6.18 -4.75
CA GLN A 44 -8.83 -7.29 -5.70
C GLN A 44 -8.49 -6.78 -7.11
N LYS A 45 -9.20 -5.76 -7.60
CA LYS A 45 -8.91 -5.12 -8.89
C LYS A 45 -7.51 -4.54 -8.93
N LEU A 46 -7.09 -3.85 -7.87
CA LEU A 46 -5.74 -3.28 -7.77
C LEU A 46 -4.66 -4.36 -7.87
N ILE A 47 -4.84 -5.49 -7.17
CA ILE A 47 -3.91 -6.62 -7.22
C ILE A 47 -3.85 -7.21 -8.62
N MET A 48 -4.99 -7.40 -9.29
CA MET A 48 -5.02 -7.91 -10.66
C MET A 48 -4.25 -7.02 -11.63
N GLU A 49 -4.43 -5.70 -11.55
CA GLU A 49 -3.69 -4.74 -12.38
C GLU A 49 -2.17 -4.79 -12.10
N LEU A 50 -1.78 -4.85 -10.82
CA LEU A 50 -0.37 -4.92 -10.43
C LEU A 50 0.31 -6.22 -10.87
N THR A 51 -0.37 -7.35 -10.76
CA THR A 51 0.20 -8.65 -11.14
C THR A 51 0.40 -8.81 -12.64
N ALA A 52 -0.31 -8.01 -13.45
CA ALA A 52 -0.09 -7.93 -14.89
C ALA A 52 1.19 -7.18 -15.29
N LEU A 53 1.76 -6.37 -14.40
CA LEU A 53 2.98 -5.60 -14.67
C LEU A 53 4.22 -6.49 -14.61
N PRO A 54 5.07 -6.49 -15.66
CA PRO A 54 6.26 -7.36 -15.69
C PRO A 54 7.30 -7.01 -14.63
N ASN A 55 7.39 -5.74 -14.21
CA ASN A 55 8.35 -5.27 -13.24
C ASN A 55 7.91 -5.44 -11.77
N VAL A 56 6.70 -5.90 -11.51
CA VAL A 56 6.26 -6.30 -10.16
C VAL A 56 6.78 -7.71 -9.89
N ARG A 57 7.60 -7.83 -8.85
CA ARG A 57 8.20 -9.09 -8.42
C ARG A 57 7.27 -9.89 -7.53
N TRP A 58 6.72 -9.24 -6.49
CA TRP A 58 5.72 -9.82 -5.61
C TRP A 58 4.88 -8.75 -4.93
N TRP A 59 3.76 -9.14 -4.39
CA TRP A 59 2.89 -8.36 -3.51
C TRP A 59 2.52 -9.15 -2.26
N HIS A 60 2.12 -8.45 -1.22
CA HIS A 60 1.67 -9.01 0.05
C HIS A 60 0.53 -8.18 0.62
N ARG A 61 -0.53 -8.85 1.09
CA ARG A 61 -1.62 -8.22 1.84
C ARG A 61 -1.16 -7.90 3.25
N ASN A 62 -1.01 -6.63 3.56
CA ASN A 62 -0.61 -6.19 4.89
C ASN A 62 -1.75 -6.42 5.89
N ILE A 63 -1.44 -7.06 7.02
CA ILE A 63 -2.45 -7.40 8.02
C ILE A 63 -2.60 -6.24 9.00
N SER A 64 -3.81 -5.67 9.07
CA SER A 64 -4.12 -4.59 10.00
C SER A 64 -3.78 -4.99 11.44
N ARG A 65 -3.17 -4.08 12.18
CA ARG A 65 -2.71 -4.23 13.59
C ARG A 65 -1.61 -5.27 13.83
N GLN A 66 -1.16 -6.01 12.83
CA GLN A 66 -0.10 -7.01 12.96
C GLN A 66 1.07 -6.78 12.01
N GLY A 67 0.80 -6.23 10.82
CA GLY A 67 1.77 -6.01 9.77
C GLY A 67 2.52 -4.68 9.89
N PHE A 68 3.01 -4.21 8.76
CA PHE A 68 3.69 -2.93 8.66
C PHE A 68 2.75 -1.77 9.04
N CYS A 69 3.26 -0.89 9.87
CA CYS A 69 2.52 0.29 10.35
C CYS A 69 3.36 1.55 10.18
N ILE A 70 2.75 2.57 9.59
CA ILE A 70 3.31 3.93 9.64
C ILE A 70 2.84 4.56 10.95
N ASN A 71 3.77 4.69 11.88
CA ASN A 71 3.52 5.27 13.20
C ASN A 71 3.74 6.78 13.15
N GLY A 72 2.73 7.55 13.50
CA GLY A 72 2.78 9.00 13.59
C GLY A 72 1.75 9.50 14.59
N TYR A 73 1.07 10.58 14.25
CA TYR A 73 -0.07 11.07 15.02
C TYR A 73 -1.30 10.16 14.91
N ILE A 74 -1.31 9.25 13.91
CA ILE A 74 -2.21 8.11 13.79
C ILE A 74 -1.38 6.85 13.48
N ASN A 75 -1.92 5.68 13.78
CA ASN A 75 -1.36 4.41 13.34
C ASN A 75 -2.02 4.00 12.03
N HIS A 76 -1.24 3.99 10.96
CA HIS A 76 -1.73 3.65 9.62
C HIS A 76 -1.12 2.36 9.11
N TYR A 77 -1.97 1.40 8.77
CA TYR A 77 -1.61 0.11 8.16
C TYR A 77 -2.01 0.13 6.70
N PRO A 78 -1.11 0.43 5.76
CA PRO A 78 -1.43 0.35 4.32
C PRO A 78 -1.89 -1.05 3.93
N ASP A 79 -2.78 -1.16 2.95
CA ASP A 79 -3.40 -2.44 2.60
C ASP A 79 -2.42 -3.42 1.95
N ILE A 80 -1.52 -2.95 1.08
CA ILE A 80 -0.72 -3.79 0.20
C ILE A 80 0.73 -3.32 0.20
N LEU A 81 1.65 -4.29 0.27
CA LEU A 81 3.08 -4.12 0.02
C LEU A 81 3.41 -4.70 -1.35
N ILE A 82 4.27 -4.01 -2.09
CA ILE A 82 4.69 -4.41 -3.43
C ILE A 82 6.20 -4.26 -3.53
N LEU A 83 6.89 -5.25 -4.08
CA LEU A 83 8.29 -5.14 -4.48
C LEU A 83 8.41 -5.17 -5.99
N THR A 84 9.16 -4.22 -6.55
CA THR A 84 9.51 -4.22 -7.98
C THR A 84 10.84 -4.94 -8.23
N GLU A 85 11.08 -5.32 -9.48
CA GLU A 85 12.34 -5.96 -9.89
C GLU A 85 13.57 -5.07 -9.63
N LYS A 86 13.41 -3.76 -9.66
CA LYS A 86 14.47 -2.79 -9.31
C LYS A 86 14.62 -2.55 -7.81
N GLY A 87 13.89 -3.28 -6.97
CA GLY A 87 13.97 -3.17 -5.51
C GLY A 87 13.21 -2.01 -4.90
N LYS A 88 12.29 -1.37 -5.63
CA LYS A 88 11.38 -0.38 -5.03
C LYS A 88 10.34 -1.07 -4.18
N VAL A 89 10.17 -0.59 -2.97
CA VAL A 89 9.15 -1.06 -2.01
C VAL A 89 8.01 -0.04 -1.99
N ILE A 90 6.82 -0.48 -2.34
CA ILE A 90 5.65 0.38 -2.48
C ILE A 90 4.59 -0.07 -1.50
N PHE A 91 4.06 0.87 -0.74
CA PHE A 91 2.90 0.68 0.11
C PHE A 91 1.70 1.38 -0.54
N ALA A 92 0.62 0.64 -0.70
CA ALA A 92 -0.61 1.15 -1.28
C ALA A 92 -1.80 0.93 -0.37
N GLU A 93 -2.67 1.92 -0.32
CA GLU A 93 -3.97 1.90 0.34
C GLU A 93 -5.05 2.14 -0.71
N ALA A 94 -5.97 1.20 -0.88
CA ALA A 94 -7.09 1.34 -1.80
C ALA A 94 -8.32 1.93 -1.09
N LYS A 95 -8.86 3.03 -1.58
CA LYS A 95 -10.01 3.72 -0.99
C LYS A 95 -11.17 3.87 -1.96
N GLY A 96 -12.36 3.56 -1.48
CA GLY A 96 -13.61 3.81 -2.20
C GLY A 96 -13.89 5.30 -2.38
N GLU A 97 -14.59 5.68 -3.44
CA GLU A 97 -14.91 7.08 -3.79
C GLU A 97 -15.59 7.86 -2.65
N HIS A 98 -16.41 7.18 -1.84
CA HIS A 98 -17.12 7.77 -0.69
C HIS A 98 -16.21 8.11 0.50
N LEU A 99 -14.92 7.67 0.48
CA LEU A 99 -13.94 7.87 1.55
C LEU A 99 -12.94 9.00 1.26
N LYS A 100 -13.28 9.93 0.37
CA LYS A 100 -12.52 11.17 0.12
C LYS A 100 -12.80 12.18 1.25
N ASN A 101 -12.34 11.88 2.46
CA ASN A 101 -12.62 12.60 3.70
C ASN A 101 -11.33 12.98 4.44
N ASP A 102 -11.47 13.56 5.62
CA ASP A 102 -10.32 14.04 6.42
C ASP A 102 -9.44 12.88 6.91
N ASP A 103 -9.99 11.72 7.26
CA ASP A 103 -9.20 10.53 7.63
C ASP A 103 -8.28 10.08 6.48
N SER A 104 -8.79 10.10 5.25
CA SER A 104 -7.98 9.79 4.07
C SER A 104 -6.88 10.84 3.84
N ARG A 105 -7.17 12.13 4.04
CA ARG A 105 -6.17 13.20 3.95
C ARG A 105 -5.06 13.05 4.97
N GLU A 106 -5.39 12.75 6.22
CA GLU A 106 -4.41 12.52 7.28
C GLU A 106 -3.50 11.34 6.96
N LYS A 107 -4.03 10.25 6.42
CA LYS A 107 -3.24 9.08 5.97
C LYS A 107 -2.34 9.41 4.79
N ILE A 108 -2.82 10.21 3.82
CA ILE A 108 -2.00 10.67 2.69
C ILE A 108 -0.83 11.51 3.18
N ASP A 109 -1.09 12.47 4.06
CA ASP A 109 -0.05 13.35 4.59
C ASP A 109 0.98 12.56 5.39
N LEU A 110 0.54 11.65 6.25
CA LEU A 110 1.42 10.77 7.01
C LEU A 110 2.27 9.87 6.09
N GLY A 111 1.65 9.27 5.09
CA GLY A 111 2.34 8.43 4.10
C GLY A 111 3.38 9.20 3.30
N ALA A 112 3.07 10.43 2.89
CA ALA A 112 4.00 11.32 2.21
C ALA A 112 5.19 11.71 3.09
N MET A 113 4.95 12.05 4.35
CA MET A 113 6.00 12.36 5.33
C MET A 113 6.90 11.13 5.54
N TRP A 114 6.31 9.96 5.77
CA TRP A 114 7.05 8.72 5.92
C TRP A 114 7.91 8.41 4.70
N SER A 115 7.34 8.46 3.51
CA SER A 115 8.05 8.18 2.25
C SER A 115 9.23 9.14 2.03
N GLY A 116 9.06 10.42 2.39
CA GLY A 116 10.15 11.41 2.34
C GLY A 116 11.31 11.10 3.29
N HIS A 117 11.03 10.51 4.47
CA HIS A 117 12.04 10.11 5.44
C HIS A 117 12.65 8.72 5.16
N ALA A 118 11.87 7.81 4.60
CA ALA A 118 12.30 6.43 4.34
C ALA A 118 13.32 6.34 3.19
N GLY A 119 13.34 7.31 2.29
CA GLY A 119 14.29 7.41 1.19
C GLY A 119 13.74 6.91 -0.16
N ASN A 120 14.56 7.04 -1.19
CA ASN A 120 14.14 6.82 -2.59
C ASN A 120 13.73 5.39 -2.94
N GLN A 121 14.04 4.42 -2.10
CA GLN A 121 13.64 3.02 -2.29
C GLN A 121 12.16 2.82 -1.97
N TYR A 122 11.58 3.65 -1.12
CA TYR A 122 10.25 3.49 -0.57
C TYR A 122 9.26 4.50 -1.16
N ARG A 123 8.03 4.06 -1.39
CA ARG A 123 6.92 4.89 -1.88
C ARG A 123 5.64 4.55 -1.12
N TYR A 124 4.80 5.54 -0.95
CA TYR A 124 3.45 5.37 -0.42
C TYR A 124 2.43 5.98 -1.39
N PHE A 125 1.33 5.29 -1.61
CA PHE A 125 0.22 5.78 -2.43
C PHE A 125 -1.13 5.48 -1.79
N MET A 126 -2.01 6.47 -1.80
CA MET A 126 -3.44 6.25 -1.63
C MET A 126 -4.11 6.25 -3.00
N VAL A 127 -4.80 5.17 -3.30
CA VAL A 127 -5.33 4.86 -4.63
C VAL A 127 -6.85 4.87 -4.60
N PHE A 128 -7.46 5.71 -5.42
CA PHE A 128 -8.90 5.72 -5.69
C PHE A 128 -9.18 5.11 -7.07
N GLU A 129 -10.40 4.61 -7.28
CA GLU A 129 -10.72 3.98 -8.56
C GLU A 129 -10.70 4.97 -9.72
N LYS A 130 -11.23 6.18 -9.51
CA LYS A 130 -11.43 7.21 -10.55
C LYS A 130 -10.54 8.43 -10.33
N ASP A 131 -10.31 9.16 -11.42
CA ASP A 131 -9.46 10.37 -11.44
C ASP A 131 -10.24 11.67 -11.16
N ALA A 132 -11.49 11.57 -10.71
CA ALA A 132 -12.32 12.72 -10.41
C ALA A 132 -12.21 13.13 -8.93
N ASP A 133 -12.02 14.44 -8.68
CA ASP A 133 -12.02 15.04 -7.34
C ASP A 133 -11.10 14.34 -6.32
N LEU A 134 -9.90 13.98 -6.75
CA LEU A 134 -8.93 13.32 -5.88
C LEU A 134 -8.44 14.25 -4.76
N PRO A 135 -8.32 13.76 -3.52
CA PRO A 135 -7.58 14.47 -2.48
C PRO A 135 -6.15 14.75 -2.94
N LYS A 136 -5.60 15.89 -2.53
CA LYS A 136 -4.21 16.22 -2.84
C LYS A 136 -3.27 15.10 -2.34
N GLY A 137 -2.42 14.61 -3.23
CA GLY A 137 -1.46 13.54 -2.94
C GLY A 137 -1.99 12.13 -3.19
N ALA A 138 -3.30 11.96 -3.45
CA ALA A 138 -3.86 10.69 -3.92
C ALA A 138 -3.70 10.53 -5.43
N VAL A 139 -3.83 9.31 -5.91
CA VAL A 139 -3.78 8.97 -7.33
C VAL A 139 -4.97 8.10 -7.72
N SER A 140 -5.34 8.14 -9.01
CA SER A 140 -6.27 7.16 -9.57
C SER A 140 -5.58 5.80 -9.78
N MET A 141 -6.37 4.74 -9.89
CA MET A 141 -5.84 3.40 -10.16
C MET A 141 -5.03 3.35 -11.46
N SER A 142 -5.53 3.96 -12.53
CA SER A 142 -4.82 4.02 -13.81
C SER A 142 -3.48 4.75 -13.67
N LYS A 143 -3.45 5.87 -12.97
CA LYS A 143 -2.20 6.63 -12.73
C LYS A 143 -1.23 5.87 -11.82
N PHE A 144 -1.74 5.18 -10.82
CA PHE A 144 -0.92 4.34 -9.94
C PHE A 144 -0.22 3.22 -10.72
N VAL A 145 -0.98 2.49 -11.55
CA VAL A 145 -0.43 1.42 -12.41
C VAL A 145 0.65 1.97 -13.35
N GLU A 146 0.42 3.13 -13.98
CA GLU A 146 1.41 3.81 -14.82
C GLU A 146 2.70 4.13 -14.05
N ILE A 147 2.57 4.68 -12.84
CA ILE A 147 3.72 5.02 -11.97
C ILE A 147 4.49 3.74 -11.60
N VAL A 148 3.80 2.70 -11.15
CA VAL A 148 4.46 1.44 -10.75
C VAL A 148 5.17 0.79 -11.94
N ALA A 149 4.58 0.83 -13.13
CA ALA A 149 5.19 0.30 -14.35
C ALA A 149 6.51 1.01 -14.70
N ALA A 150 6.67 2.27 -14.32
CA ALA A 150 7.88 3.06 -14.55
C ALA A 150 8.96 2.90 -13.46
N LEU A 151 8.62 2.34 -12.29
CA LEU A 151 9.53 2.12 -11.15
C LEU A 151 10.30 0.81 -11.31
#